data_ffe4b9efb68b7c0f2c852a3ae93b9865
#
_entry.id   ffe4b9efb68b7c0f2c852a3ae93b9865
#
_cell.length_a   1.000
_cell.length_b   1.000
_cell.length_c   1.000
_cell.angle_alpha   90.00
_cell.angle_beta   90.00
_cell.angle_gamma   90.00
#
_symmetry.space_group_name_H-M   'P 1'
#
loop_
_entity.id
_entity.type
_entity.pdbx_description
1 polymer ?
#
loop_
_entity_poly.entity_id
_entity_poly.type
_entity_poly.pdbx_seq_one_letter_code
_entity_poly.pdbx_strand_id
1 'polypeptide(L)'
;FREGDEGKVTGLAARGDPGQLVGPLRALFRSDSTAPRLCQPLRRRQVEALIAGVPREDVAAALQVVTEEILCGWIGRLLEGEGGSAPLLVAGGLFANVALNRTLATLPGVDGLYVFPHMGDGGLAVGAAHALWFRLTGRLCTPLRDVALGSEFDREAARAAARAGDLSVREQATPAAAIAAHLREGRVVCRFAGRDELGPRALGNRSILFSARDPALGARVNRALGRDDCMPFGPVIAADDVKASLRTPPAGVDLAHMTIALDTTAGFRSECPGAVHVDGSARVQAVERQSAPELHAVLSAHRRAGGTRALINTSFNLHGEPIVHDPPAAVRTFLASGLDVLYLGDLECTASRPRVNSAERSGEPTTIG
;
A
#
# COMPACT_ATOMS: atom_id res chain seq x y z
N PHE A 1 6.19 10.30 -17.05
CA PHE A 1 6.64 9.62 -15.83
C PHE A 1 8.09 9.99 -15.55
N ARG A 2 8.46 10.08 -14.29
CA ARG A 2 9.83 10.28 -13.82
C ARG A 2 10.28 9.02 -13.10
N GLU A 3 11.56 8.89 -12.81
CA GLU A 3 12.09 7.89 -11.90
C GLU A 3 11.38 8.01 -10.54
N GLY A 4 10.91 6.90 -9.98
CA GLY A 4 10.06 6.87 -8.78
C GLY A 4 8.55 6.93 -9.04
N ASP A 5 8.12 7.10 -10.30
CA ASP A 5 6.69 7.11 -10.68
C ASP A 5 6.15 5.70 -11.03
N GLU A 6 6.90 4.62 -10.82
CA GLU A 6 6.52 3.25 -11.22
C GLU A 6 5.17 2.83 -10.62
N GLY A 7 4.92 3.22 -9.37
CA GLY A 7 3.62 2.99 -8.73
C GLY A 7 2.46 3.72 -9.42
N LYS A 8 2.70 4.92 -9.97
CA LYS A 8 1.69 5.67 -10.72
C LYS A 8 1.37 4.98 -12.05
N VAL A 9 2.36 4.38 -12.71
CA VAL A 9 2.15 3.60 -13.94
C VAL A 9 1.16 2.47 -13.68
N THR A 10 1.38 1.69 -12.61
CA THR A 10 0.46 0.59 -12.26
C THR A 10 -0.95 1.08 -11.88
N GLY A 11 -1.05 2.23 -11.21
CA GLY A 11 -2.33 2.86 -10.85
C GLY A 11 -3.12 3.36 -12.06
N LEU A 12 -2.43 3.85 -13.10
CA LEU A 12 -3.05 4.34 -14.35
C LEU A 12 -3.46 3.21 -15.28
N ALA A 13 -2.79 2.05 -15.23
CA ALA A 13 -3.00 0.94 -16.14
C ALA A 13 -4.46 0.46 -16.22
N ALA A 14 -5.18 0.51 -15.08
CA ALA A 14 -6.59 0.13 -15.02
C ALA A 14 -7.56 1.12 -15.70
N ARG A 15 -7.07 2.25 -16.20
CA ARG A 15 -7.86 3.32 -16.83
C ARG A 15 -7.65 3.43 -18.34
N GLY A 16 -6.64 2.76 -18.89
CA GLY A 16 -6.25 2.86 -20.29
C GLY A 16 -6.66 1.67 -21.13
N ASP A 17 -6.61 1.86 -22.47
CA ASP A 17 -6.74 0.80 -23.47
C ASP A 17 -5.34 0.35 -23.92
N PRO A 18 -4.92 -0.90 -23.66
CA PRO A 18 -3.59 -1.39 -24.04
C PRO A 18 -3.39 -1.55 -25.56
N GLY A 19 -4.47 -1.70 -26.32
CA GLY A 19 -4.62 -2.04 -27.75
C GLY A 19 -3.37 -1.93 -28.65
N GLN A 20 -3.06 -0.74 -29.10
CA GLN A 20 -2.07 -0.51 -30.16
C GLN A 20 -0.61 -0.76 -29.74
N LEU A 21 -0.28 -0.60 -28.46
CA LEU A 21 1.11 -0.67 -27.97
C LEU A 21 1.55 -2.08 -27.54
N VAL A 22 0.64 -3.01 -27.27
CA VAL A 22 0.99 -4.36 -26.78
C VAL A 22 1.94 -5.08 -27.73
N GLY A 23 1.63 -5.13 -29.03
CA GLY A 23 2.48 -5.77 -30.03
C GLY A 23 3.89 -5.16 -30.12
N PRO A 24 4.01 -3.85 -30.34
CA PRO A 24 5.30 -3.15 -30.37
C PRO A 24 6.13 -3.30 -29.10
N LEU A 25 5.50 -3.19 -27.89
CA LEU A 25 6.20 -3.36 -26.62
C LEU A 25 6.66 -4.81 -26.41
N ARG A 26 5.81 -5.80 -26.72
CA ARG A 26 6.18 -7.21 -26.64
C ARG A 26 7.37 -7.56 -27.53
N ALA A 27 7.47 -6.98 -28.73
CA ALA A 27 8.56 -7.19 -29.65
C ALA A 27 9.93 -6.71 -29.13
N LEU A 28 9.94 -5.87 -28.09
CA LEU A 28 11.19 -5.43 -27.46
C LEU A 28 11.84 -6.52 -26.60
N PHE A 29 11.11 -7.58 -26.25
CA PHE A 29 11.57 -8.63 -25.35
C PHE A 29 11.74 -9.95 -26.07
N ARG A 30 12.74 -10.71 -25.60
CA ARG A 30 12.88 -12.16 -25.90
C ARG A 30 12.45 -12.93 -24.66
N SER A 31 11.62 -13.94 -24.87
CA SER A 31 11.16 -14.87 -23.85
C SER A 31 11.46 -16.28 -24.31
N ASP A 32 12.72 -16.65 -24.27
CA ASP A 32 13.19 -18.04 -24.48
C ASP A 32 13.15 -18.84 -23.17
N SER A 33 13.84 -19.96 -23.09
CA SER A 33 13.92 -20.81 -21.87
C SER A 33 14.64 -20.15 -20.70
N THR A 34 15.30 -19.03 -20.93
CA THR A 34 15.98 -18.22 -19.90
C THR A 34 15.09 -17.09 -19.41
N ALA A 35 15.57 -16.32 -18.42
CA ALA A 35 14.85 -15.14 -17.95
C ALA A 35 14.57 -14.14 -19.09
N PRO A 36 13.44 -13.44 -19.08
CA PRO A 36 13.10 -12.43 -20.07
C PRO A 36 14.20 -11.38 -20.22
N ARG A 37 14.51 -11.03 -21.45
CA ARG A 37 15.57 -10.04 -21.78
C ARG A 37 15.09 -9.10 -22.88
N LEU A 38 15.58 -7.86 -22.82
CA LEU A 38 15.44 -6.96 -23.97
C LEU A 38 16.20 -7.50 -25.19
N CYS A 39 15.61 -7.40 -26.38
CA CYS A 39 16.26 -7.78 -27.64
C CYS A 39 17.50 -6.95 -27.90
N GLN A 40 17.48 -5.69 -27.48
CA GLN A 40 18.58 -4.73 -27.57
C GLN A 40 18.44 -3.65 -26.47
N PRO A 41 19.52 -2.96 -26.09
CA PRO A 41 19.43 -1.81 -25.19
C PRO A 41 18.49 -0.75 -25.75
N LEU A 42 17.50 -0.34 -24.97
CA LEU A 42 16.56 0.71 -25.36
C LEU A 42 17.19 2.09 -25.17
N ARG A 43 17.14 2.92 -26.24
CA ARG A 43 17.50 4.33 -26.15
C ARG A 43 16.24 5.15 -25.87
N ARG A 44 16.38 6.18 -25.05
CA ARG A 44 15.28 7.07 -24.68
C ARG A 44 14.47 7.55 -25.92
N ARG A 45 15.14 7.98 -26.98
CA ARG A 45 14.49 8.43 -28.24
C ARG A 45 13.61 7.35 -28.90
N GLN A 46 13.99 6.07 -28.77
CA GLN A 46 13.21 4.97 -29.34
C GLN A 46 11.93 4.76 -28.53
N VAL A 47 12.01 4.87 -27.20
CA VAL A 47 10.83 4.79 -26.33
C VAL A 47 9.91 5.98 -26.57
N GLU A 48 10.46 7.20 -26.61
CA GLU A 48 9.69 8.43 -26.90
C GLU A 48 8.95 8.35 -28.25
N ALA A 49 9.62 7.84 -29.28
CA ALA A 49 9.00 7.67 -30.61
C ALA A 49 7.88 6.60 -30.59
N LEU A 50 8.05 5.53 -29.80
CA LEU A 50 7.08 4.46 -29.68
C LEU A 50 5.78 4.92 -29.01
N ILE A 51 5.88 5.80 -28.00
CA ILE A 51 4.72 6.27 -27.23
C ILE A 51 4.22 7.66 -27.67
N ALA A 52 4.80 8.24 -28.72
CA ALA A 52 4.44 9.57 -29.19
C ALA A 52 2.94 9.65 -29.57
N GLY A 53 2.22 10.61 -28.99
CA GLY A 53 0.79 10.81 -29.26
C GLY A 53 -0.15 9.80 -28.59
N VAL A 54 0.36 8.86 -27.80
CA VAL A 54 -0.45 7.88 -27.09
C VAL A 54 -0.80 8.41 -25.69
N PRO A 55 -2.06 8.32 -25.24
CA PRO A 55 -2.45 8.67 -23.88
C PRO A 55 -1.62 7.94 -22.81
N ARG A 56 -1.31 8.61 -21.71
CA ARG A 56 -0.47 8.03 -20.64
C ARG A 56 -1.08 6.78 -20.03
N GLU A 57 -2.39 6.74 -19.92
CA GLU A 57 -3.19 5.63 -19.41
C GLU A 57 -3.04 4.40 -20.33
N ASP A 58 -3.06 4.60 -21.63
CA ASP A 58 -2.92 3.52 -22.63
C ASP A 58 -1.48 2.96 -22.65
N VAL A 59 -0.48 3.83 -22.50
CA VAL A 59 0.92 3.40 -22.33
C VAL A 59 1.05 2.55 -21.07
N ALA A 60 0.45 2.98 -19.95
CA ALA A 60 0.48 2.25 -18.70
C ALA A 60 -0.23 0.89 -18.80
N ALA A 61 -1.41 0.86 -19.44
CA ALA A 61 -2.18 -0.37 -19.67
C ALA A 61 -1.40 -1.37 -20.54
N ALA A 62 -0.78 -0.92 -21.62
CA ALA A 62 0.02 -1.77 -22.48
C ALA A 62 1.27 -2.33 -21.77
N LEU A 63 1.95 -1.51 -20.97
CA LEU A 63 3.07 -1.95 -20.14
C LEU A 63 2.65 -3.02 -19.14
N GLN A 64 1.49 -2.86 -18.48
CA GLN A 64 0.95 -3.83 -17.54
C GLN A 64 0.69 -5.17 -18.22
N VAL A 65 -0.02 -5.18 -19.36
CA VAL A 65 -0.33 -6.38 -20.12
C VAL A 65 0.94 -7.12 -20.56
N VAL A 66 1.90 -6.40 -21.16
CA VAL A 66 3.15 -7.00 -21.63
C VAL A 66 3.99 -7.55 -20.48
N THR A 67 4.01 -6.85 -19.34
CA THR A 67 4.72 -7.32 -18.15
C THR A 67 4.11 -8.62 -17.62
N GLU A 68 2.79 -8.70 -17.52
CA GLU A 68 2.08 -9.91 -17.10
C GLU A 68 2.31 -11.07 -18.06
N GLU A 69 2.15 -10.85 -19.36
CA GLU A 69 2.36 -11.89 -20.38
C GLU A 69 3.78 -12.49 -20.33
N ILE A 70 4.80 -11.61 -20.25
CA ILE A 70 6.20 -12.05 -20.24
C ILE A 70 6.52 -12.84 -18.98
N LEU A 71 6.09 -12.36 -17.81
CA LEU A 71 6.39 -13.02 -16.54
C LEU A 71 5.59 -14.29 -16.36
N CYS A 72 4.31 -14.31 -16.68
CA CYS A 72 3.48 -15.52 -16.61
C CYS A 72 4.01 -16.59 -17.56
N GLY A 73 4.38 -16.23 -18.78
CA GLY A 73 4.97 -17.16 -19.73
C GLY A 73 6.33 -17.70 -19.27
N TRP A 74 7.16 -16.89 -18.62
CA TRP A 74 8.43 -17.35 -18.07
C TRP A 74 8.23 -18.28 -16.86
N ILE A 75 7.42 -17.86 -15.89
CA ILE A 75 7.14 -18.65 -14.67
C ILE A 75 6.44 -19.95 -15.02
N GLY A 76 5.49 -19.94 -15.97
CA GLY A 76 4.84 -21.17 -16.44
C GLY A 76 5.85 -22.22 -16.95
N ARG A 77 6.83 -21.81 -17.77
CA ARG A 77 7.89 -22.71 -18.23
C ARG A 77 8.79 -23.21 -17.08
N LEU A 78 9.07 -22.39 -16.08
CA LEU A 78 9.82 -22.85 -14.90
C LEU A 78 9.05 -23.90 -14.12
N LEU A 79 7.74 -23.71 -13.92
CA LEU A 79 6.87 -24.67 -13.24
C LEU A 79 6.78 -25.99 -13.99
N GLU A 80 6.70 -25.96 -15.33
CA GLU A 80 6.75 -27.18 -16.16
C GLU A 80 8.03 -27.99 -15.90
N GLY A 81 9.18 -27.30 -15.77
CA GLY A 81 10.48 -27.92 -15.45
C GLY A 81 10.55 -28.50 -14.02
N GLU A 82 9.79 -27.96 -13.08
CA GLU A 82 9.77 -28.38 -11.66
C GLU A 82 8.65 -29.41 -11.34
N GLY A 83 8.04 -30.01 -12.34
CA GLY A 83 6.99 -31.02 -12.12
C GLY A 83 5.56 -30.49 -12.21
N GLY A 84 5.38 -29.26 -12.70
CA GLY A 84 4.10 -28.68 -13.06
C GLY A 84 3.40 -27.87 -11.96
N SER A 85 3.85 -27.95 -10.71
CA SER A 85 3.24 -27.21 -9.60
C SER A 85 4.23 -26.92 -8.48
N ALA A 86 4.22 -25.67 -7.99
CA ALA A 86 5.04 -25.25 -6.86
C ALA A 86 4.51 -23.96 -6.20
N PRO A 87 4.83 -23.70 -4.91
CA PRO A 87 4.64 -22.39 -4.31
C PRO A 87 5.63 -21.38 -4.90
N LEU A 88 5.15 -20.16 -5.16
CA LEU A 88 5.92 -19.08 -5.72
C LEU A 88 6.30 -18.07 -4.63
N LEU A 89 7.62 -17.91 -4.40
CA LEU A 89 8.16 -16.90 -3.49
C LEU A 89 8.87 -15.84 -4.33
N VAL A 90 8.46 -14.57 -4.16
CA VAL A 90 8.96 -13.49 -5.01
C VAL A 90 9.49 -12.31 -4.19
N ALA A 91 10.57 -11.71 -4.69
CA ALA A 91 11.16 -10.47 -4.23
C ALA A 91 11.71 -9.70 -5.44
N GLY A 92 11.87 -8.39 -5.28
CA GLY A 92 12.26 -7.45 -6.33
C GLY A 92 11.22 -6.35 -6.49
N GLY A 93 11.64 -5.13 -6.83
CA GLY A 93 10.75 -3.96 -6.94
C GLY A 93 9.55 -4.16 -7.87
N LEU A 94 9.68 -5.02 -8.89
CA LEU A 94 8.59 -5.36 -9.80
C LEU A 94 7.37 -5.95 -9.08
N PHE A 95 7.55 -6.68 -7.99
CA PHE A 95 6.48 -7.28 -7.20
C PHE A 95 5.79 -6.29 -6.23
N ALA A 96 6.12 -5.00 -6.29
CA ALA A 96 5.26 -3.94 -5.77
C ALA A 96 3.97 -3.77 -6.61
N ASN A 97 3.95 -4.35 -7.83
CA ASN A 97 2.81 -4.38 -8.74
C ASN A 97 1.79 -5.44 -8.28
N VAL A 98 0.79 -4.98 -7.55
CA VAL A 98 -0.23 -5.84 -6.92
C VAL A 98 -1.19 -6.50 -7.94
N ALA A 99 -1.36 -5.93 -9.13
CA ALA A 99 -2.14 -6.52 -10.22
C ALA A 99 -1.37 -7.70 -10.85
N LEU A 100 -0.06 -7.52 -11.12
CA LEU A 100 0.80 -8.62 -11.54
C LEU A 100 0.77 -9.78 -10.54
N ASN A 101 0.87 -9.48 -9.24
CA ASN A 101 0.84 -10.50 -8.19
C ASN A 101 -0.49 -11.28 -8.19
N ARG A 102 -1.62 -10.63 -8.51
CA ARG A 102 -2.91 -11.29 -8.71
C ARG A 102 -2.85 -12.28 -9.88
N THR A 103 -2.32 -11.84 -11.02
CA THR A 103 -2.20 -12.70 -12.20
C THR A 103 -1.29 -13.90 -11.94
N LEU A 104 -0.17 -13.70 -11.24
CA LEU A 104 0.73 -14.78 -10.83
C LEU A 104 0.07 -15.76 -9.85
N ALA A 105 -0.69 -15.28 -8.88
CA ALA A 105 -1.37 -16.12 -7.90
C ALA A 105 -2.46 -17.02 -8.52
N THR A 106 -2.95 -16.66 -9.71
CA THR A 106 -3.96 -17.42 -10.45
C THR A 106 -3.37 -18.23 -11.61
N LEU A 107 -2.05 -18.18 -11.80
CA LEU A 107 -1.37 -18.93 -12.85
C LEU A 107 -1.46 -20.44 -12.57
N PRO A 108 -1.86 -21.27 -13.56
CA PRO A 108 -1.86 -22.72 -13.40
C PRO A 108 -0.49 -23.25 -12.93
N GLY A 109 -0.51 -24.10 -11.91
CA GLY A 109 0.71 -24.63 -11.29
C GLY A 109 1.28 -23.78 -10.15
N VAL A 110 0.71 -22.63 -9.83
CA VAL A 110 1.07 -21.85 -8.63
C VAL A 110 0.18 -22.30 -7.46
N ASP A 111 0.75 -23.04 -6.50
CA ASP A 111 0.04 -23.57 -5.34
C ASP A 111 -0.09 -22.55 -4.19
N GLY A 112 0.58 -21.42 -4.30
CA GLY A 112 0.54 -20.31 -3.36
C GLY A 112 1.52 -19.22 -3.77
N LEU A 113 1.26 -17.99 -3.34
CA LEU A 113 2.13 -16.85 -3.62
C LEU A 113 2.49 -16.13 -2.32
N TYR A 114 3.79 -16.03 -2.07
CA TYR A 114 4.34 -15.15 -1.03
C TYR A 114 5.19 -14.06 -1.67
N VAL A 115 4.78 -12.82 -1.47
CA VAL A 115 5.57 -11.64 -1.85
C VAL A 115 6.25 -11.09 -0.60
N PHE A 116 7.58 -11.01 -0.61
CA PHE A 116 8.29 -10.48 0.55
C PHE A 116 7.80 -9.07 0.87
N PRO A 117 7.43 -8.74 2.12
CA PRO A 117 6.79 -7.46 2.47
C PRO A 117 7.60 -6.23 2.09
N HIS A 118 8.93 -6.30 2.19
CA HIS A 118 9.86 -5.30 1.67
C HIS A 118 10.48 -5.78 0.36
N MET A 119 9.65 -5.91 -0.69
CA MET A 119 10.00 -6.54 -1.95
C MET A 119 11.11 -5.81 -2.74
N GLY A 120 11.32 -4.52 -2.50
CA GLY A 120 12.36 -3.72 -3.16
C GLY A 120 13.76 -3.91 -2.53
N ASP A 121 14.68 -3.02 -2.89
CA ASP A 121 16.10 -3.08 -2.50
C ASP A 121 16.33 -3.09 -0.98
N GLY A 122 15.46 -2.45 -0.21
CA GLY A 122 15.53 -2.48 1.26
C GLY A 122 15.39 -3.89 1.87
N GLY A 123 14.74 -4.81 1.16
CA GLY A 123 14.65 -6.22 1.56
C GLY A 123 15.95 -6.99 1.45
N LEU A 124 16.92 -6.51 0.66
CA LEU A 124 18.23 -7.15 0.48
C LEU A 124 19.00 -7.27 1.78
N ALA A 125 18.85 -6.32 2.72
CA ALA A 125 19.49 -6.39 4.02
C ALA A 125 19.02 -7.61 4.83
N VAL A 126 17.73 -7.90 4.83
CA VAL A 126 17.16 -9.08 5.50
C VAL A 126 17.60 -10.35 4.78
N GLY A 127 17.54 -10.36 3.43
CA GLY A 127 18.00 -11.49 2.62
C GLY A 127 19.46 -11.83 2.86
N ALA A 128 20.35 -10.83 2.94
CA ALA A 128 21.76 -11.01 3.23
C ALA A 128 21.98 -11.60 4.64
N ALA A 129 21.25 -11.12 5.64
CA ALA A 129 21.34 -11.65 7.01
C ALA A 129 20.90 -13.13 7.06
N HIS A 130 19.80 -13.49 6.39
CA HIS A 130 19.31 -14.87 6.30
C HIS A 130 20.29 -15.78 5.54
N ALA A 131 20.86 -15.32 4.44
CA ALA A 131 21.85 -16.06 3.67
C ALA A 131 23.13 -16.31 4.49
N LEU A 132 23.60 -15.30 5.22
CA LEU A 132 24.77 -15.45 6.10
C LEU A 132 24.49 -16.42 7.24
N TRP A 133 23.33 -16.32 7.89
CA TRP A 133 22.90 -17.25 8.94
C TRP A 133 22.94 -18.70 8.43
N PHE A 134 22.33 -18.95 7.26
CA PHE A 134 22.35 -20.29 6.67
C PHE A 134 23.76 -20.79 6.37
N ARG A 135 24.60 -19.94 5.80
CA ARG A 135 26.03 -20.31 5.54
C ARG A 135 26.81 -20.67 6.79
N LEU A 136 26.58 -19.95 7.91
CA LEU A 136 27.31 -20.18 9.15
C LEU A 136 26.80 -21.35 9.97
N THR A 137 25.49 -21.64 9.88
CA THR A 137 24.84 -22.60 10.79
C THR A 137 24.27 -23.83 10.09
N GLY A 138 24.11 -23.80 8.76
CA GLY A 138 23.37 -24.84 8.00
C GLY A 138 21.85 -24.85 8.29
N ARG A 139 21.33 -23.89 9.06
CA ARG A 139 19.94 -23.84 9.51
C ARG A 139 19.19 -22.71 8.85
N LEU A 140 17.91 -22.97 8.50
CA LEU A 140 17.01 -21.91 8.06
C LEU A 140 16.69 -20.94 9.22
N CYS A 141 16.50 -19.67 8.91
CA CYS A 141 15.99 -18.70 9.88
C CYS A 141 14.52 -19.03 10.23
N THR A 142 14.11 -18.60 11.42
CA THR A 142 12.69 -18.59 11.77
C THR A 142 11.90 -17.73 10.75
N PRO A 143 10.76 -18.21 10.24
CA PRO A 143 9.95 -17.42 9.34
C PRO A 143 9.59 -16.05 9.94
N LEU A 144 9.67 -15.01 9.13
CA LEU A 144 9.27 -13.67 9.52
C LEU A 144 7.74 -13.60 9.59
N ARG A 145 7.19 -13.65 10.80
CA ARG A 145 5.75 -13.61 11.04
C ARG A 145 5.22 -12.23 11.35
N ASP A 146 6.09 -11.37 11.84
CA ASP A 146 5.80 -9.98 12.19
C ASP A 146 6.82 -9.08 11.48
N VAL A 147 6.30 -8.03 10.88
CA VAL A 147 7.13 -7.04 10.17
C VAL A 147 7.29 -5.74 10.97
N ALA A 148 6.71 -5.62 12.16
CA ALA A 148 6.90 -4.50 13.08
C ALA A 148 8.24 -4.62 13.81
N LEU A 149 9.34 -4.43 13.08
CA LEU A 149 10.72 -4.70 13.54
C LEU A 149 11.50 -3.43 13.88
N GLY A 150 10.98 -2.26 13.53
CA GLY A 150 11.67 -0.98 13.69
C GLY A 150 11.66 -0.45 15.11
N SER A 151 11.87 0.85 15.25
CA SER A 151 11.96 1.52 16.55
C SER A 151 10.59 1.64 17.24
N GLU A 152 10.62 1.57 18.57
CA GLU A 152 9.52 1.85 19.44
C GLU A 152 9.84 3.07 20.30
N PHE A 153 8.86 3.88 20.60
CA PHE A 153 9.01 5.09 21.41
C PHE A 153 8.08 5.05 22.61
N ASP A 154 8.57 5.51 23.74
CA ASP A 154 7.81 5.54 24.95
C ASP A 154 6.80 6.71 25.00
N ARG A 155 5.95 6.68 26.00
CA ARG A 155 4.92 7.69 26.21
C ARG A 155 5.50 9.08 26.51
N GLU A 156 6.69 9.17 27.11
CA GLU A 156 7.32 10.43 27.43
C GLU A 156 7.81 11.14 26.16
N ALA A 157 8.46 10.41 25.25
CA ALA A 157 8.84 10.92 23.93
C ALA A 157 7.61 11.39 23.13
N ALA A 158 6.51 10.63 23.18
CA ALA A 158 5.25 11.00 22.55
C ALA A 158 4.67 12.31 23.13
N ARG A 159 4.65 12.46 24.46
CA ARG A 159 4.20 13.67 25.13
C ARG A 159 5.09 14.88 24.87
N ALA A 160 6.40 14.67 24.83
CA ALA A 160 7.36 15.71 24.53
C ALA A 160 7.16 16.25 23.11
N ALA A 161 6.98 15.36 22.14
CA ALA A 161 6.70 15.74 20.76
C ALA A 161 5.36 16.49 20.60
N ALA A 162 4.30 16.01 21.26
CA ALA A 162 2.99 16.67 21.24
C ALA A 162 3.04 18.07 21.85
N ARG A 163 3.76 18.26 22.96
CA ARG A 163 3.99 19.58 23.58
C ARG A 163 4.78 20.52 22.68
N ALA A 164 5.86 20.02 22.06
CA ALA A 164 6.66 20.81 21.13
C ALA A 164 5.86 21.28 19.89
N GLY A 165 4.85 20.50 19.49
CA GLY A 165 3.91 20.85 18.43
C GLY A 165 2.72 21.69 18.85
N ASP A 166 2.64 22.15 20.10
CA ASP A 166 1.49 22.88 20.67
C ASP A 166 0.15 22.15 20.44
N LEU A 167 0.14 20.82 20.65
CA LEU A 167 -1.06 20.01 20.54
C LEU A 167 -1.79 19.90 21.87
N SER A 168 -3.12 19.95 21.83
CA SER A 168 -3.97 19.53 22.97
C SER A 168 -3.89 18.01 23.08
N VAL A 169 -3.59 17.50 24.27
CA VAL A 169 -3.38 16.08 24.53
C VAL A 169 -4.41 15.57 25.53
N ARG A 170 -5.06 14.44 25.18
CA ARG A 170 -5.97 13.69 26.06
C ARG A 170 -5.52 12.24 26.12
N GLU A 171 -5.42 11.69 27.32
CA GLU A 171 -5.19 10.25 27.49
C GLU A 171 -6.48 9.45 27.26
N GLN A 172 -6.35 8.36 26.53
CA GLN A 172 -7.45 7.46 26.24
C GLN A 172 -7.22 6.10 26.92
N ALA A 173 -8.09 5.77 27.89
CA ALA A 173 -8.05 4.45 28.52
C ALA A 173 -8.39 3.31 27.54
N THR A 174 -9.17 3.63 26.50
CA THR A 174 -9.58 2.69 25.45
C THR A 174 -9.36 3.30 24.07
N PRO A 175 -8.10 3.42 23.59
CA PRO A 175 -7.78 4.09 22.34
C PRO A 175 -8.57 3.53 21.14
N ALA A 176 -8.75 2.22 21.06
CA ALA A 176 -9.49 1.59 19.98
C ALA A 176 -10.95 2.06 19.87
N ALA A 177 -11.63 2.25 20.99
CA ALA A 177 -13.01 2.74 21.00
C ALA A 177 -13.08 4.24 20.63
N ALA A 178 -12.13 5.04 21.11
CA ALA A 178 -12.05 6.47 20.80
C ALA A 178 -11.71 6.69 19.30
N ILE A 179 -10.75 5.94 18.75
CA ILE A 179 -10.45 5.94 17.31
C ILE A 179 -11.69 5.56 16.50
N ALA A 180 -12.40 4.50 16.88
CA ALA A 180 -13.60 4.05 16.19
C ALA A 180 -14.72 5.12 16.21
N ALA A 181 -14.85 5.89 17.30
CA ALA A 181 -15.79 7.00 17.37
C ALA A 181 -15.46 8.10 16.36
N HIS A 182 -14.21 8.55 16.30
CA HIS A 182 -13.76 9.52 15.31
C HIS A 182 -13.99 9.03 13.86
N LEU A 183 -13.64 7.79 13.56
CA LEU A 183 -13.83 7.21 12.23
C LEU A 183 -15.32 7.15 11.81
N ARG A 184 -16.22 6.91 12.76
CA ARG A 184 -17.66 6.92 12.52
C ARG A 184 -18.20 8.33 12.25
N GLU A 185 -17.60 9.33 12.86
CA GLU A 185 -17.91 10.75 12.60
C GLU A 185 -17.34 11.27 11.27
N GLY A 186 -16.72 10.41 10.46
CA GLY A 186 -16.08 10.78 9.20
C GLY A 186 -14.74 11.50 9.37
N ARG A 187 -14.15 11.46 10.56
CA ARG A 187 -12.84 12.02 10.83
C ARG A 187 -11.73 11.11 10.32
N VAL A 188 -10.61 11.70 9.95
CA VAL A 188 -9.39 11.01 9.54
C VAL A 188 -8.44 10.94 10.73
N VAL A 189 -7.98 9.73 11.04
CA VAL A 189 -7.13 9.47 12.20
C VAL A 189 -5.71 9.13 11.73
N CYS A 190 -4.73 9.94 12.11
CA CYS A 190 -3.32 9.60 12.03
C CYS A 190 -2.95 8.73 13.23
N ARG A 191 -2.38 7.54 12.99
CA ARG A 191 -1.99 6.60 14.04
C ARG A 191 -0.49 6.36 14.02
N PHE A 192 0.15 6.62 15.14
CA PHE A 192 1.53 6.31 15.44
C PHE A 192 1.56 5.46 16.72
N ALA A 193 1.84 4.16 16.58
CA ALA A 193 1.82 3.21 17.69
C ALA A 193 2.79 2.05 17.47
N GLY A 194 3.28 1.42 18.53
CA GLY A 194 4.18 0.30 18.45
C GLY A 194 5.44 0.57 17.63
N ARG A 195 5.97 -0.45 17.00
CA ARG A 195 7.22 -0.42 16.21
C ARG A 195 6.94 -0.12 14.73
N ASP A 196 7.94 0.44 14.02
CA ASP A 196 7.86 0.65 12.58
C ASP A 196 7.73 -0.68 11.83
N GLU A 197 6.93 -0.66 10.78
CA GLU A 197 6.76 -1.80 9.88
C GLU A 197 7.90 -1.85 8.84
N LEU A 198 8.43 -3.04 8.60
CA LEU A 198 9.38 -3.31 7.52
C LEU A 198 8.67 -3.24 6.16
N GLY A 199 9.15 -2.37 5.29
CA GLY A 199 8.67 -2.29 3.92
C GLY A 199 7.97 -0.98 3.57
N PRO A 200 7.49 -0.85 2.33
CA PRO A 200 6.93 0.41 1.81
C PRO A 200 5.46 0.63 2.21
N ARG A 201 4.86 -0.27 2.96
CA ARG A 201 3.43 -0.22 3.34
C ARG A 201 3.28 0.05 4.83
N ALA A 202 2.41 0.98 5.18
CA ALA A 202 1.93 1.11 6.54
C ALA A 202 0.87 0.05 6.80
N LEU A 203 1.04 -0.72 7.85
CA LEU A 203 0.19 -1.88 8.19
C LEU A 203 -0.57 -1.68 9.49
N GLY A 204 -0.63 -0.44 9.99
CA GLY A 204 -1.40 -0.06 11.15
C GLY A 204 -0.63 0.76 12.17
N ASN A 205 0.69 0.67 12.24
CA ASN A 205 1.51 1.36 13.25
C ASN A 205 1.91 2.79 12.83
N ARG A 206 2.15 3.02 11.55
CA ARG A 206 2.47 4.33 10.97
C ARG A 206 1.46 4.67 9.88
N SER A 207 0.20 4.78 10.27
CA SER A 207 -0.95 4.72 9.39
C SER A 207 -1.85 5.96 9.49
N ILE A 208 -2.51 6.27 8.40
CA ILE A 208 -3.67 7.14 8.36
C ILE A 208 -4.89 6.27 8.08
N LEU A 209 -5.86 6.31 9.00
CA LEU A 209 -7.08 5.52 8.97
C LEU A 209 -8.29 6.41 8.72
N PHE A 210 -9.22 5.96 7.86
CA PHE A 210 -10.50 6.63 7.65
C PHE A 210 -11.56 5.66 7.10
N SER A 211 -12.82 6.09 7.11
CA SER A 211 -13.94 5.26 6.69
C SER A 211 -13.85 4.93 5.20
N ALA A 212 -14.10 3.66 4.86
CA ALA A 212 -14.19 3.18 3.46
C ALA A 212 -15.56 3.44 2.82
N ARG A 213 -16.53 4.00 3.57
CA ARG A 213 -17.91 4.23 3.10
C ARG A 213 -18.01 5.38 2.09
N ASP A 214 -17.23 6.45 2.30
CA ASP A 214 -17.32 7.67 1.50
C ASP A 214 -16.07 7.86 0.63
N PRO A 215 -16.18 7.70 -0.71
CA PRO A 215 -15.05 7.95 -1.62
C PRO A 215 -14.51 9.40 -1.55
N ALA A 216 -15.31 10.39 -1.16
CA ALA A 216 -14.88 11.77 -1.06
C ALA A 216 -13.84 12.00 0.04
N LEU A 217 -13.84 11.16 1.09
CA LEU A 217 -12.78 11.18 2.11
C LEU A 217 -11.42 10.84 1.51
N GLY A 218 -11.35 9.90 0.56
CA GLY A 218 -10.12 9.57 -0.15
C GLY A 218 -9.54 10.76 -0.89
N ALA A 219 -10.36 11.48 -1.67
CA ALA A 219 -9.93 12.68 -2.38
C ALA A 219 -9.49 13.79 -1.40
N ARG A 220 -10.18 13.96 -0.26
CA ARG A 220 -9.76 14.89 0.80
C ARG A 220 -8.38 14.54 1.35
N VAL A 221 -8.15 13.26 1.67
CA VAL A 221 -6.86 12.78 2.20
C VAL A 221 -5.74 12.95 1.17
N ASN A 222 -5.97 12.62 -0.11
CA ASN A 222 -4.98 12.83 -1.17
C ASN A 222 -4.57 14.30 -1.26
N ARG A 223 -5.52 15.24 -1.29
CA ARG A 223 -5.21 16.67 -1.28
C ARG A 223 -4.42 17.10 -0.04
N ALA A 224 -4.83 16.64 1.14
CA ALA A 224 -4.15 16.95 2.41
C ALA A 224 -2.70 16.46 2.45
N LEU A 225 -2.41 15.35 1.78
CA LEU A 225 -1.07 14.75 1.71
C LEU A 225 -0.27 15.17 0.46
N GLY A 226 -0.83 15.99 -0.42
CA GLY A 226 -0.20 16.39 -1.68
C GLY A 226 -0.04 15.25 -2.68
N ARG A 227 -0.91 14.22 -2.64
CA ARG A 227 -0.86 13.04 -3.51
C ARG A 227 -1.79 13.18 -4.71
N ASP A 228 -1.40 12.56 -5.82
CA ASP A 228 -2.26 12.44 -7.00
C ASP A 228 -3.42 11.45 -6.76
N ASP A 229 -4.60 11.73 -7.33
CA ASP A 229 -5.80 10.90 -7.19
C ASP A 229 -5.76 9.56 -7.97
N CYS A 230 -4.66 9.29 -8.69
CA CYS A 230 -4.52 8.05 -9.47
C CYS A 230 -4.11 6.83 -8.62
N MET A 231 -3.67 7.04 -7.38
CA MET A 231 -3.22 5.96 -6.49
C MET A 231 -4.36 5.48 -5.60
N PRO A 232 -4.88 4.25 -5.81
CA PRO A 232 -5.95 3.73 -4.98
C PRO A 232 -5.44 3.39 -3.57
N PHE A 233 -6.28 3.63 -2.58
CA PHE A 233 -6.01 3.27 -1.20
C PHE A 233 -6.23 1.77 -0.95
N GLY A 234 -5.53 1.22 0.05
CA GLY A 234 -5.72 -0.15 0.52
C GLY A 234 -6.69 -0.20 1.70
N PRO A 235 -7.72 -1.06 1.67
CA PRO A 235 -8.53 -1.32 2.84
C PRO A 235 -7.83 -2.26 3.82
N VAL A 236 -8.10 -2.06 5.10
CA VAL A 236 -7.81 -3.00 6.18
C VAL A 236 -9.10 -3.60 6.70
N ILE A 237 -9.15 -4.93 6.84
CA ILE A 237 -10.28 -5.72 7.35
C ILE A 237 -9.82 -6.69 8.43
N ALA A 238 -10.72 -7.17 9.26
CA ALA A 238 -10.46 -8.33 10.10
C ALA A 238 -10.33 -9.59 9.22
N ALA A 239 -9.45 -10.52 9.57
CA ALA A 239 -9.24 -11.74 8.81
C ALA A 239 -10.54 -12.56 8.63
N ASP A 240 -11.42 -12.53 9.62
CA ASP A 240 -12.73 -13.20 9.56
C ASP A 240 -13.66 -12.63 8.46
N ASP A 241 -13.45 -11.38 8.04
CA ASP A 241 -14.24 -10.72 7.00
C ASP A 241 -13.74 -10.99 5.57
N VAL A 242 -12.62 -11.71 5.38
CA VAL A 242 -12.00 -11.98 4.06
C VAL A 242 -13.00 -12.63 3.10
N LYS A 243 -13.67 -13.72 3.51
CA LYS A 243 -14.66 -14.44 2.68
C LYS A 243 -15.85 -13.60 2.27
N ALA A 244 -16.27 -12.65 3.10
CA ALA A 244 -17.37 -11.75 2.81
C ALA A 244 -16.94 -10.56 1.94
N SER A 245 -15.63 -10.27 1.89
CA SER A 245 -15.05 -9.11 1.20
C SER A 245 -14.50 -9.45 -0.19
N LEU A 246 -13.84 -10.60 -0.32
CA LEU A 246 -13.12 -10.99 -1.53
C LEU A 246 -13.78 -12.19 -2.23
N ARG A 247 -13.72 -12.18 -3.57
CA ARG A 247 -14.15 -13.33 -4.38
C ARG A 247 -13.01 -14.33 -4.41
N THR A 248 -13.25 -15.51 -3.84
CA THR A 248 -12.37 -16.69 -3.88
C THR A 248 -10.86 -16.35 -3.92
N PRO A 249 -10.25 -15.89 -2.80
CA PRO A 249 -8.82 -15.67 -2.78
C PRO A 249 -8.10 -17.00 -3.14
N PRO A 250 -7.02 -16.95 -3.96
CA PRO A 250 -6.23 -18.14 -4.22
C PRO A 250 -5.69 -18.72 -2.92
N ALA A 251 -5.57 -20.05 -2.86
CA ALA A 251 -4.99 -20.73 -1.71
C ALA A 251 -3.52 -20.30 -1.51
N GLY A 252 -3.06 -20.26 -0.27
CA GLY A 252 -1.65 -19.96 0.04
C GLY A 252 -1.19 -18.53 -0.24
N VAL A 253 -2.12 -17.58 -0.42
CA VAL A 253 -1.79 -16.17 -0.64
C VAL A 253 -1.78 -15.42 0.69
N ASP A 254 -0.70 -14.66 0.92
CA ASP A 254 -0.59 -13.75 2.07
C ASP A 254 -1.37 -12.45 1.84
N LEU A 255 -2.32 -12.17 2.72
CA LEU A 255 -3.13 -10.95 2.71
C LEU A 255 -2.75 -9.96 3.83
N ALA A 256 -1.77 -10.27 4.68
CA ALA A 256 -1.42 -9.41 5.81
C ALA A 256 -0.66 -8.13 5.39
N HIS A 257 0.03 -8.16 4.22
CA HIS A 257 1.04 -7.16 3.87
C HIS A 257 0.69 -6.27 2.67
N MET A 258 -0.58 -6.26 2.21
CA MET A 258 -1.03 -5.44 1.06
C MET A 258 -0.21 -5.67 -0.22
N THR A 259 0.23 -6.88 -0.48
CA THR A 259 1.09 -7.22 -1.62
C THR A 259 0.34 -7.68 -2.86
N ILE A 260 -0.97 -7.87 -2.77
CA ILE A 260 -1.82 -8.36 -3.87
C ILE A 260 -3.16 -7.62 -3.89
N ALA A 261 -3.68 -7.35 -5.08
CA ALA A 261 -5.05 -6.88 -5.27
C ALA A 261 -5.94 -8.04 -5.73
N LEU A 262 -7.10 -8.22 -5.11
CA LEU A 262 -8.03 -9.29 -5.41
C LEU A 262 -9.43 -8.75 -5.69
N ASP A 263 -10.20 -9.48 -6.49
CA ASP A 263 -11.57 -9.12 -6.84
C ASP A 263 -12.46 -9.08 -5.60
N THR A 264 -13.26 -8.03 -5.49
CA THR A 264 -14.16 -7.84 -4.36
C THR A 264 -15.55 -8.42 -4.61
N THR A 265 -16.25 -8.77 -3.53
CA THR A 265 -17.68 -9.16 -3.61
C THR A 265 -18.57 -7.95 -3.89
N ALA A 266 -19.76 -8.19 -4.43
CA ALA A 266 -20.75 -7.11 -4.62
C ALA A 266 -21.14 -6.45 -3.29
N GLY A 267 -21.24 -7.23 -2.21
CA GLY A 267 -21.52 -6.72 -0.87
C GLY A 267 -20.42 -5.78 -0.36
N PHE A 268 -19.15 -6.13 -0.59
CA PHE A 268 -18.03 -5.26 -0.23
C PHE A 268 -18.04 -3.96 -1.01
N ARG A 269 -18.25 -4.01 -2.33
CA ARG A 269 -18.34 -2.81 -3.18
C ARG A 269 -19.45 -1.85 -2.76
N SER A 270 -20.60 -2.40 -2.36
CA SER A 270 -21.72 -1.61 -1.88
C SER A 270 -21.48 -0.97 -0.51
N GLU A 271 -20.83 -1.71 0.42
CA GLU A 271 -20.57 -1.24 1.79
C GLU A 271 -19.37 -0.30 1.87
N CYS A 272 -18.31 -0.56 1.08
CA CYS A 272 -17.01 0.08 1.16
C CYS A 272 -16.55 0.65 -0.20
N PRO A 273 -17.35 1.49 -0.89
CA PRO A 273 -17.01 1.97 -2.24
C PRO A 273 -15.69 2.75 -2.30
N GLY A 274 -15.29 3.43 -1.22
CA GLY A 274 -14.02 4.16 -1.14
C GLY A 274 -12.77 3.25 -1.10
N ALA A 275 -12.96 1.94 -0.94
CA ALA A 275 -11.88 0.94 -0.86
C ALA A 275 -11.71 0.13 -2.16
N VAL A 276 -12.53 0.38 -3.17
CA VAL A 276 -12.59 -0.42 -4.40
C VAL A 276 -11.91 0.32 -5.54
N HIS A 277 -11.01 -0.37 -6.23
CA HIS A 277 -10.33 0.15 -7.41
C HIS A 277 -11.30 0.21 -8.61
N VAL A 278 -10.92 0.94 -9.65
CA VAL A 278 -11.76 1.12 -10.85
C VAL A 278 -12.07 -0.21 -11.57
N ASP A 279 -11.20 -1.22 -11.43
CA ASP A 279 -11.37 -2.58 -11.97
C ASP A 279 -12.20 -3.51 -11.05
N GLY A 280 -12.73 -3.00 -9.94
CA GLY A 280 -13.50 -3.78 -8.97
C GLY A 280 -12.66 -4.60 -7.99
N SER A 281 -11.34 -4.50 -8.04
CA SER A 281 -10.42 -5.13 -7.09
C SER A 281 -10.17 -4.25 -5.85
N ALA A 282 -9.52 -4.83 -4.84
CA ALA A 282 -8.98 -4.11 -3.70
C ALA A 282 -7.67 -4.75 -3.21
N ARG A 283 -6.73 -3.92 -2.77
CA ARG A 283 -5.47 -4.33 -2.16
C ARG A 283 -5.64 -4.42 -0.64
N VAL A 284 -6.24 -5.50 -0.20
CA VAL A 284 -6.66 -5.71 1.18
C VAL A 284 -5.48 -6.03 2.09
N GLN A 285 -5.50 -5.46 3.31
CA GLN A 285 -4.79 -5.96 4.47
C GLN A 285 -5.76 -6.76 5.35
N ALA A 286 -5.54 -8.06 5.49
CA ALA A 286 -6.29 -8.90 6.43
C ALA A 286 -5.54 -8.98 7.76
N VAL A 287 -6.21 -8.57 8.85
CA VAL A 287 -5.60 -8.45 10.17
C VAL A 287 -6.12 -9.56 11.08
N GLU A 288 -5.22 -10.38 11.58
CA GLU A 288 -5.49 -11.35 12.62
C GLU A 288 -5.33 -10.70 14.02
N ARG A 289 -6.16 -11.15 14.96
CA ARG A 289 -6.11 -10.65 16.34
C ARG A 289 -4.76 -10.90 17.03
N GLN A 290 -4.07 -11.99 16.65
CA GLN A 290 -2.80 -12.35 17.28
C GLN A 290 -1.63 -11.53 16.74
N SER A 291 -1.62 -11.21 15.44
CA SER A 291 -0.54 -10.51 14.78
C SER A 291 -0.59 -8.99 14.97
N ALA A 292 -1.78 -8.39 15.02
CA ALA A 292 -1.95 -6.95 15.21
C ALA A 292 -3.15 -6.64 16.14
N PRO A 293 -3.02 -6.94 17.45
CA PRO A 293 -4.15 -6.90 18.39
C PRO A 293 -4.80 -5.52 18.53
N GLU A 294 -4.01 -4.45 18.50
CA GLU A 294 -4.52 -3.09 18.64
C GLU A 294 -5.31 -2.64 17.39
N LEU A 295 -4.78 -2.89 16.19
CA LEU A 295 -5.47 -2.56 14.94
C LEU A 295 -6.75 -3.39 14.80
N HIS A 296 -6.68 -4.69 15.15
CA HIS A 296 -7.86 -5.55 15.20
C HIS A 296 -8.92 -5.04 16.19
N ALA A 297 -8.50 -4.50 17.35
CA ALA A 297 -9.40 -3.89 18.32
C ALA A 297 -10.10 -2.64 17.74
N VAL A 298 -9.39 -1.80 16.96
CA VAL A 298 -9.97 -0.65 16.26
C VAL A 298 -11.04 -1.10 15.26
N LEU A 299 -10.72 -2.09 14.40
CA LEU A 299 -11.67 -2.66 13.43
C LEU A 299 -12.92 -3.22 14.13
N SER A 300 -12.71 -3.99 15.18
CA SER A 300 -13.80 -4.57 15.98
C SER A 300 -14.68 -3.51 16.66
N ALA A 301 -14.07 -2.45 17.20
CA ALA A 301 -14.80 -1.35 17.82
C ALA A 301 -15.60 -0.56 16.76
N HIS A 302 -14.99 -0.27 15.59
CA HIS A 302 -15.64 0.39 14.47
C HIS A 302 -16.87 -0.40 13.99
N ARG A 303 -16.72 -1.71 13.84
CA ARG A 303 -17.80 -2.61 13.41
C ARG A 303 -18.95 -2.66 14.42
N ARG A 304 -18.65 -2.82 15.73
CA ARG A 304 -19.67 -2.80 16.81
C ARG A 304 -20.42 -1.48 16.87
N ALA A 305 -19.78 -0.37 16.50
CA ALA A 305 -20.42 0.94 16.46
C ALA A 305 -21.26 1.19 15.19
N GLY A 306 -21.50 0.16 14.35
CA GLY A 306 -22.27 0.27 13.10
C GLY A 306 -21.45 0.81 11.90
N GLY A 307 -20.14 0.78 12.01
CA GLY A 307 -19.21 1.10 10.92
C GLY A 307 -19.14 -0.01 9.86
N THR A 308 -18.43 0.29 8.76
CA THR A 308 -18.16 -0.65 7.67
C THR A 308 -17.21 -1.76 8.11
N ARG A 309 -17.20 -2.90 7.36
CA ARG A 309 -16.24 -3.99 7.61
C ARG A 309 -14.80 -3.63 7.30
N ALA A 310 -14.57 -2.57 6.54
CA ALA A 310 -13.25 -2.08 6.19
C ALA A 310 -13.04 -0.64 6.64
N LEU A 311 -11.79 -0.34 6.99
CA LEU A 311 -11.25 1.02 7.03
C LEU A 311 -10.24 1.17 5.90
N ILE A 312 -10.04 2.38 5.42
CA ILE A 312 -8.88 2.67 4.59
C ILE A 312 -7.65 2.77 5.50
N ASN A 313 -6.56 2.13 5.07
CA ASN A 313 -5.25 2.23 5.69
C ASN A 313 -4.24 2.73 4.64
N THR A 314 -3.65 3.88 4.89
CA THR A 314 -2.59 4.44 4.04
C THR A 314 -1.41 4.93 4.87
N SER A 315 -0.25 5.09 4.24
CA SER A 315 0.98 5.48 4.91
C SER A 315 0.90 6.89 5.50
N PHE A 316 1.43 7.04 6.71
CA PHE A 316 1.50 8.33 7.40
C PHE A 316 2.74 9.09 6.97
N ASN A 317 2.62 9.83 5.86
CA ASN A 317 3.65 10.70 5.29
C ASN A 317 3.02 11.70 4.31
N LEU A 318 3.64 12.83 4.09
CA LEU A 318 3.35 13.69 2.94
C LEU A 318 3.93 13.07 1.65
N HIS A 319 3.45 13.52 0.49
CA HIS A 319 3.97 13.08 -0.80
C HIS A 319 5.47 13.39 -0.93
N GLY A 320 6.25 12.40 -1.34
CA GLY A 320 7.71 12.53 -1.49
C GLY A 320 8.52 12.41 -0.19
N GLU A 321 7.86 12.32 0.96
CA GLU A 321 8.53 12.07 2.24
C GLU A 321 8.49 10.58 2.61
N PRO A 322 9.44 10.08 3.43
CA PRO A 322 9.34 8.76 4.03
C PRO A 322 8.18 8.67 5.02
N ILE A 323 7.74 7.45 5.32
CA ILE A 323 6.79 7.19 6.41
C ILE A 323 7.40 7.70 7.72
N VAL A 324 6.59 8.33 8.56
CA VAL A 324 7.03 8.89 9.84
C VAL A 324 7.68 7.84 10.71
N HIS A 325 8.90 8.12 11.18
CA HIS A 325 9.69 7.20 11.97
C HIS A 325 9.56 7.45 13.48
N ASP A 326 9.54 8.73 13.91
CA ASP A 326 9.53 9.14 15.30
C ASP A 326 8.34 10.05 15.64
N PRO A 327 8.01 10.26 16.93
CA PRO A 327 6.92 11.12 17.34
C PRO A 327 7.04 12.56 16.84
N PRO A 328 8.22 13.21 16.81
CA PRO A 328 8.37 14.54 16.20
C PRO A 328 8.00 14.58 14.71
N ALA A 329 8.39 13.57 13.92
CA ALA A 329 8.01 13.47 12.51
C ALA A 329 6.48 13.29 12.36
N ALA A 330 5.87 12.45 13.20
CA ALA A 330 4.41 12.25 13.22
C ALA A 330 3.68 13.57 13.50
N VAL A 331 4.14 14.35 14.48
CA VAL A 331 3.56 15.65 14.81
C VAL A 331 3.73 16.66 13.66
N ARG A 332 4.92 16.76 13.06
CA ARG A 332 5.16 17.64 11.90
C ARG A 332 4.24 17.30 10.72
N THR A 333 4.17 16.03 10.35
CA THR A 333 3.32 15.55 9.25
C THR A 333 1.84 15.77 9.53
N PHE A 334 1.38 15.50 10.76
CA PHE A 334 0.00 15.78 11.20
C PHE A 334 -0.35 17.26 11.06
N LEU A 335 0.50 18.14 11.58
CA LEU A 335 0.29 19.58 11.51
C LEU A 335 0.33 20.08 10.06
N ALA A 336 1.23 19.58 9.24
CA ALA A 336 1.35 20.00 7.84
C ALA A 336 0.17 19.52 6.98
N SER A 337 -0.33 18.31 7.25
CA SER A 337 -1.48 17.74 6.50
C SER A 337 -2.83 18.37 6.88
N GLY A 338 -2.95 18.96 8.09
CA GLY A 338 -4.22 19.49 8.58
C GLY A 338 -5.31 18.44 8.80
N LEU A 339 -4.93 17.19 8.99
CA LEU A 339 -5.87 16.09 9.29
C LEU A 339 -6.47 16.22 10.70
N ASP A 340 -7.47 15.43 11.02
CA ASP A 340 -8.40 15.73 12.10
C ASP A 340 -7.89 15.35 13.50
N VAL A 341 -7.23 14.21 13.64
CA VAL A 341 -6.81 13.65 14.94
C VAL A 341 -5.51 12.86 14.77
N LEU A 342 -4.57 13.02 15.69
CA LEU A 342 -3.36 12.23 15.81
C LEU A 342 -3.41 11.38 17.09
N TYR A 343 -3.13 10.09 16.98
CA TYR A 343 -2.86 9.21 18.09
C TYR A 343 -1.37 8.88 18.16
N LEU A 344 -0.74 9.23 19.29
CA LEU A 344 0.61 8.81 19.65
C LEU A 344 0.48 7.75 20.76
N GLY A 345 0.39 6.47 20.37
CA GLY A 345 -0.01 5.40 21.28
C GLY A 345 -1.43 5.60 21.78
N ASP A 346 -1.56 5.80 23.09
CA ASP A 346 -2.82 6.10 23.78
C ASP A 346 -3.12 7.59 23.97
N LEU A 347 -2.24 8.46 23.48
CA LEU A 347 -2.43 9.91 23.52
C LEU A 347 -3.21 10.39 22.29
N GLU A 348 -4.42 10.84 22.49
CA GLU A 348 -5.20 11.57 21.50
C GLU A 348 -4.73 13.01 21.44
N CYS A 349 -4.31 13.46 20.27
CA CYS A 349 -3.75 14.78 20.03
C CYS A 349 -4.56 15.52 18.98
N THR A 350 -4.88 16.79 19.26
CA THR A 350 -5.56 17.69 18.31
C THR A 350 -4.84 19.03 18.25
N ALA A 351 -4.92 19.72 17.11
CA ALA A 351 -4.36 21.05 16.99
C ALA A 351 -5.09 22.03 17.91
N SER A 352 -4.35 22.80 18.73
CA SER A 352 -4.91 23.75 19.69
C SER A 352 -5.66 24.92 19.07
N ARG A 353 -5.43 25.22 17.77
CA ARG A 353 -6.16 26.22 16.99
C ARG A 353 -6.63 25.64 15.67
N PRO A 354 -7.90 25.88 15.24
CA PRO A 354 -8.32 25.53 13.90
C PRO A 354 -7.45 26.34 12.92
N ARG A 355 -6.65 25.63 12.10
CA ARG A 355 -5.90 26.30 11.02
C ARG A 355 -6.89 26.75 9.97
N VAL A 356 -6.96 28.07 9.74
CA VAL A 356 -7.59 28.65 8.55
C VAL A 356 -6.83 28.09 7.35
N ASN A 357 -7.51 27.36 6.47
CA ASN A 357 -6.95 26.78 5.25
C ASN A 357 -6.17 27.84 4.47
N SER A 358 -4.86 27.67 4.33
CA SER A 358 -4.00 28.55 3.51
C SER A 358 -4.26 28.44 2.00
N ALA A 359 -5.20 27.60 1.57
CA ALA A 359 -5.63 27.49 0.18
C ALA A 359 -6.42 28.70 -0.36
N GLU A 360 -6.86 29.62 0.52
CA GLU A 360 -7.56 30.85 0.08
C GLU A 360 -6.63 32.06 -0.12
N ARG A 361 -5.31 31.95 0.09
CA ARG A 361 -4.35 33.06 -0.07
C ARG A 361 -3.59 33.10 -1.40
N SER A 362 -3.89 32.24 -2.37
CA SER A 362 -3.23 32.28 -3.70
C SER A 362 -4.11 32.87 -4.81
N GLY A 363 -4.92 33.86 -4.47
CA GLY A 363 -5.77 34.59 -5.42
C GLY A 363 -5.23 35.97 -5.82
N GLU A 364 -3.94 36.25 -5.73
CA GLU A 364 -3.38 37.47 -6.33
C GLU A 364 -2.58 37.15 -7.59
N PRO A 365 -2.93 37.74 -8.75
CA PRO A 365 -2.13 37.59 -9.96
C PRO A 365 -0.84 38.38 -9.84
N THR A 366 0.30 37.71 -9.80
CA THR A 366 1.60 38.37 -9.93
C THR A 366 1.74 38.88 -11.36
N THR A 367 1.49 40.16 -11.56
CA THR A 367 1.91 40.89 -12.76
C THR A 367 3.42 40.99 -12.75
N ILE A 368 4.07 40.27 -13.67
CA ILE A 368 5.49 40.46 -13.97
C ILE A 368 5.57 41.59 -15.00
N GLY A 369 6.21 42.69 -14.60
CA GLY A 369 6.66 43.76 -15.49
C GLY A 369 8.01 43.38 -16.14
#